data_c47bbb030bb4ee449b1d1307b6bed153
#
_entry.id   c47bbb030bb4ee449b1d1307b6bed153
#
_cell.length_a   1.000
_cell.length_b   1.000
_cell.length_c   1.000
_cell.angle_alpha   90.00
_cell.angle_beta   90.00
_cell.angle_gamma   90.00
#
_symmetry.space_group_name_H-M   'P 1'
#
loop_
_entity.id
_entity.type
_entity.pdbx_description
1 polymer ?
#
loop_
_entity_poly.entity_id
_entity_poly.type
_entity_poly.pdbx_seq_one_letter_code
_entity_poly.pdbx_strand_id
1 'polypeptide(L)'
;MLPFNQFKVGIPEALSKGLYNYNLLSRITRNVRHIKDFNNLPTPFICIATNIETGKQVLLNKGNLPHAMLASAAFPSLFSPVEINGELLVDGGVVNNYPIDEVRNLGADIVIGVDVQDDLWDKSQLKNATKILVQINNLHSIENMKSKILDTDIYVNPDIKNFGVISFDKGKEIIRKGEEAAFSVYEKIKALADPNSIYKKPKLKIEHERLNLIYVKSNPLNRFTDDYILGKLKFKPGQRFDYSVLQSGINTIHASENFNAISYSFEKDDKGESLHLNLVENPTKTYLKLGLHYDDLFKSGVLVNITNKNTFFKNDLASIDLVLGDNFRYNLDYYIDNGFNFSFGFNSQLNQFNKNISQNITEFTINTNGINAINVDFLDLTTKAYLQKGLAQSFVVGAGVELKYLHISSPTFSNANIDKSSYWSAFGHFKYDSFDKKIFPTRGWYLTADFQSYIFSSNHNNNFKPFSIVKANFEKAVKLSNKVALKFQGDAGLPIGNEGISFFNFVLGGYGFNNINNFKPFYGYDFLSIAANSYIKVASTLDIEFYKKNHFNFSANFANLDKNLFQSIDWISLPKYSGYAIGYGLETVIGPIEVKYSWSPENSRGYTWFSVGFWF
;
A
#
# COMPACT_ATOMS: atom_id res chain seq x y z
N MET A 1 11.39 -0.09 0.86
CA MET A 1 12.30 -1.09 0.23
C MET A 1 13.58 -0.38 -0.13
N LEU A 2 14.72 -1.03 0.12
CA LEU A 2 16.00 -0.47 -0.29
C LEU A 2 16.33 -1.03 -1.68
N PRO A 3 16.55 -0.18 -2.70
CA PRO A 3 17.03 -0.64 -3.99
C PRO A 3 18.41 -1.26 -3.81
N PHE A 4 18.59 -2.45 -4.38
CA PHE A 4 19.83 -3.20 -4.25
C PHE A 4 20.36 -3.51 -5.65
N ASN A 5 21.44 -2.86 -6.03
CA ASN A 5 22.03 -3.02 -7.34
C ASN A 5 23.53 -3.24 -7.22
N GLN A 6 24.07 -4.30 -7.83
CA GLN A 6 25.50 -4.65 -7.79
C GLN A 6 26.09 -4.63 -6.37
N PHE A 7 25.39 -5.22 -5.39
CA PHE A 7 25.77 -5.23 -3.98
C PHE A 7 25.87 -3.85 -3.29
N LYS A 8 25.27 -2.80 -3.88
CA LYS A 8 25.17 -1.47 -3.29
C LYS A 8 23.71 -1.12 -2.99
N VAL A 9 23.49 -0.53 -1.83
CA VAL A 9 22.19 0.04 -1.45
C VAL A 9 22.08 1.42 -2.08
N GLY A 10 21.04 1.65 -2.89
CA GLY A 10 20.78 2.92 -3.55
C GLY A 10 20.17 3.94 -2.57
N ILE A 11 20.53 5.21 -2.76
CA ILE A 11 19.89 6.35 -2.10
C ILE A 11 18.81 6.90 -3.06
N PRO A 12 17.60 7.20 -2.60
CA PRO A 12 16.58 7.85 -3.43
C PRO A 12 17.04 9.21 -3.96
N GLU A 13 16.75 9.51 -5.22
CA GLU A 13 17.10 10.79 -5.86
C GLU A 13 16.35 11.98 -5.24
N ALA A 14 15.17 11.75 -4.68
CA ALA A 14 14.35 12.78 -4.03
C ALA A 14 13.40 12.15 -3.00
N LEU A 15 12.82 12.99 -2.15
CA LEU A 15 11.83 12.56 -1.15
C LEU A 15 10.49 12.14 -1.79
N SER A 16 10.13 12.70 -2.94
CA SER A 16 8.87 12.42 -3.63
C SER A 16 9.05 12.41 -5.14
N LYS A 17 8.39 11.47 -5.82
CA LYS A 17 8.29 11.44 -7.28
C LYS A 17 7.24 12.42 -7.86
N GLY A 18 6.56 13.21 -7.04
CA GLY A 18 5.61 14.23 -7.46
C GLY A 18 4.27 13.72 -8.01
N LEU A 19 3.97 12.43 -8.00
CA LEU A 19 2.76 11.87 -8.60
C LEU A 19 1.46 12.42 -8.01
N TYR A 20 1.42 12.65 -6.70
CA TYR A 20 0.25 13.26 -6.05
C TYR A 20 -0.04 14.64 -6.64
N ASN A 21 0.99 15.47 -6.79
CA ASN A 21 0.88 16.80 -7.38
C ASN A 21 0.46 16.72 -8.85
N TYR A 22 1.04 15.78 -9.62
CA TYR A 22 0.64 15.55 -11.00
C TYR A 22 -0.84 15.19 -11.14
N ASN A 23 -1.33 14.26 -10.33
CA ASN A 23 -2.74 13.86 -10.31
C ASN A 23 -3.66 15.02 -9.93
N LEU A 24 -3.26 15.83 -8.95
CA LEU A 24 -4.00 17.03 -8.55
C LEU A 24 -4.06 18.04 -9.69
N LEU A 25 -2.92 18.38 -10.28
CA LEU A 25 -2.81 19.31 -11.41
C LEU A 25 -3.64 18.83 -12.60
N SER A 26 -3.54 17.54 -12.95
CA SER A 26 -4.32 16.94 -14.04
C SER A 26 -5.83 17.03 -13.79
N ARG A 27 -6.27 16.87 -12.53
CA ARG A 27 -7.69 17.00 -12.16
C ARG A 27 -8.19 18.44 -12.22
N ILE A 28 -7.44 19.41 -11.70
CA ILE A 28 -7.88 20.83 -11.69
C ILE A 28 -7.84 21.45 -13.08
N THR A 29 -6.94 21.01 -13.95
CA THR A 29 -6.82 21.50 -15.34
C THR A 29 -7.63 20.66 -16.34
N ARG A 30 -8.46 19.73 -15.88
CA ARG A 30 -9.20 18.79 -16.75
C ARG A 30 -10.03 19.45 -17.85
N ASN A 31 -10.56 20.65 -17.59
CA ASN A 31 -11.39 21.38 -18.55
C ASN A 31 -10.61 21.87 -19.79
N VAL A 32 -9.30 21.95 -19.69
CA VAL A 32 -8.38 22.41 -20.74
C VAL A 32 -7.39 21.32 -21.18
N ARG A 33 -7.60 20.07 -20.78
CA ARG A 33 -6.65 18.95 -21.02
C ARG A 33 -6.34 18.69 -22.49
N HIS A 34 -7.21 19.13 -23.40
CA HIS A 34 -7.04 19.00 -24.85
C HIS A 34 -6.26 20.16 -25.49
N ILE A 35 -6.05 21.24 -24.76
CA ILE A 35 -5.29 22.41 -25.27
C ILE A 35 -3.80 22.12 -25.10
N LYS A 36 -3.06 22.07 -26.22
CA LYS A 36 -1.63 21.78 -26.23
C LYS A 36 -0.74 23.02 -26.30
N ASP A 37 -1.23 24.10 -26.90
CA ASP A 37 -0.56 25.41 -26.92
C ASP A 37 -1.17 26.27 -25.81
N PHE A 38 -0.37 26.65 -24.84
CA PHE A 38 -0.86 27.39 -23.66
C PHE A 38 -1.23 28.84 -23.95
N ASN A 39 -0.83 29.38 -25.12
CA ASN A 39 -1.33 30.69 -25.61
C ASN A 39 -2.83 30.61 -25.93
N ASN A 40 -3.36 29.40 -26.26
CA ASN A 40 -4.77 29.21 -26.57
C ASN A 40 -5.63 28.87 -25.33
N LEU A 41 -5.04 28.89 -24.13
CA LEU A 41 -5.81 28.82 -22.90
C LEU A 41 -6.71 30.06 -22.74
N PRO A 42 -7.81 29.98 -21.98
CA PRO A 42 -8.67 31.14 -21.70
C PRO A 42 -7.93 32.38 -21.18
N THR A 43 -6.85 32.17 -20.48
CA THR A 43 -5.81 33.15 -20.17
C THR A 43 -4.50 32.51 -20.61
N PRO A 44 -3.71 33.18 -21.50
CA PRO A 44 -2.40 32.68 -21.90
C PRO A 44 -1.53 32.38 -20.69
N PHE A 45 -0.78 31.29 -20.77
CA PHE A 45 -0.02 30.78 -19.63
C PHE A 45 1.35 30.27 -20.06
N ILE A 46 2.36 30.54 -19.23
CA ILE A 46 3.71 29.96 -19.35
C ILE A 46 4.21 29.51 -17.99
N CYS A 47 5.07 28.51 -17.99
CA CYS A 47 5.86 28.12 -16.82
C CYS A 47 7.35 28.20 -17.14
N ILE A 48 8.15 28.50 -16.12
CA ILE A 48 9.60 28.45 -16.20
C ILE A 48 10.09 27.14 -15.52
N ALA A 49 11.02 26.46 -16.17
CA ALA A 49 11.78 25.38 -15.59
C ALA A 49 13.28 25.61 -15.81
N THR A 50 14.10 24.88 -15.07
CA THR A 50 15.56 24.91 -15.21
C THR A 50 16.03 23.56 -15.77
N ASN A 51 16.74 23.57 -16.89
CA ASN A 51 17.44 22.38 -17.37
C ASN A 51 18.66 22.15 -16.47
N ILE A 52 18.65 21.02 -15.74
CA ILE A 52 19.67 20.73 -14.71
C ILE A 52 21.05 20.41 -15.31
N GLU A 53 21.10 19.95 -16.57
CA GLU A 53 22.34 19.63 -17.25
C GLU A 53 23.08 20.87 -17.71
N THR A 54 22.33 21.88 -18.17
CA THR A 54 22.90 23.10 -18.77
C THR A 54 22.85 24.32 -17.86
N GLY A 55 22.04 24.27 -16.79
CA GLY A 55 21.75 25.42 -15.93
C GLY A 55 20.94 26.52 -16.61
N LYS A 56 20.33 26.28 -17.78
CA LYS A 56 19.59 27.26 -18.52
C LYS A 56 18.10 27.21 -18.22
N GLN A 57 17.48 28.37 -18.33
CA GLN A 57 16.02 28.54 -18.32
C GLN A 57 15.39 27.81 -19.51
N VAL A 58 14.28 27.11 -19.24
CA VAL A 58 13.41 26.52 -20.26
C VAL A 58 12.01 27.10 -20.13
N LEU A 59 11.51 27.67 -21.22
CA LEU A 59 10.16 28.23 -21.29
C LEU A 59 9.17 27.15 -21.71
N LEU A 60 8.23 26.80 -20.83
CA LEU A 60 7.20 25.81 -21.06
C LEU A 60 5.88 26.48 -21.40
N ASN A 61 5.58 26.61 -22.70
CA ASN A 61 4.39 27.24 -23.25
C ASN A 61 3.51 26.30 -24.09
N LYS A 62 3.87 25.03 -24.19
CA LYS A 62 3.14 23.99 -24.94
C LYS A 62 3.33 22.60 -24.38
N GLY A 63 2.47 21.66 -24.79
CA GLY A 63 2.53 20.25 -24.42
C GLY A 63 1.47 19.85 -23.41
N ASN A 64 1.83 19.06 -22.42
CA ASN A 64 0.94 18.64 -21.34
C ASN A 64 1.01 19.64 -20.19
N LEU A 65 -0.05 20.40 -19.97
CA LEU A 65 -0.09 21.49 -18.97
C LEU A 65 0.23 20.99 -17.55
N PRO A 66 -0.38 19.88 -17.01
CA PRO A 66 0.01 19.34 -15.71
C PRO A 66 1.49 18.99 -15.60
N HIS A 67 2.08 18.48 -16.69
CA HIS A 67 3.48 18.06 -16.71
C HIS A 67 4.42 19.27 -16.70
N ALA A 68 4.09 20.31 -17.46
CA ALA A 68 4.82 21.59 -17.45
C ALA A 68 4.78 22.25 -16.07
N MET A 69 3.58 22.32 -15.45
CA MET A 69 3.41 22.86 -14.09
C MET A 69 4.18 22.03 -13.04
N LEU A 70 4.21 20.70 -13.18
CA LEU A 70 4.98 19.84 -12.28
C LEU A 70 6.48 20.10 -12.41
N ALA A 71 6.99 20.22 -13.65
CA ALA A 71 8.41 20.49 -13.89
C ALA A 71 8.82 21.84 -13.31
N SER A 72 7.99 22.87 -13.51
CA SER A 72 8.19 24.22 -12.96
C SER A 72 8.20 24.28 -11.42
N ALA A 73 7.56 23.31 -10.75
CA ALA A 73 7.48 23.22 -9.30
C ALA A 73 8.31 22.04 -8.72
N ALA A 74 9.19 21.44 -9.50
CA ALA A 74 10.03 20.33 -9.08
C ALA A 74 11.25 20.79 -8.27
N PHE A 75 11.00 21.26 -7.03
CA PHE A 75 12.05 21.76 -6.15
C PHE A 75 13.12 20.68 -5.89
N PRO A 76 14.41 20.99 -6.16
CA PRO A 76 15.52 20.03 -6.04
C PRO A 76 15.57 19.34 -4.67
N SER A 77 15.89 18.05 -4.64
CA SER A 77 15.94 17.17 -3.46
C SER A 77 14.58 16.85 -2.82
N LEU A 78 13.56 17.69 -2.99
CA LEU A 78 12.21 17.43 -2.49
C LEU A 78 11.40 16.61 -3.50
N PHE A 79 11.48 17.01 -4.78
CA PHE A 79 10.84 16.31 -5.89
C PHE A 79 11.88 15.81 -6.89
N SER A 80 11.59 14.66 -7.51
CA SER A 80 12.41 14.15 -8.62
C SER A 80 12.35 15.11 -9.80
N PRO A 81 13.47 15.28 -10.53
CA PRO A 81 13.46 16.02 -11.81
C PRO A 81 12.44 15.43 -12.78
N VAL A 82 11.92 16.28 -13.65
CA VAL A 82 10.89 15.91 -14.64
C VAL A 82 11.50 15.95 -16.04
N GLU A 83 11.39 14.86 -16.78
CA GLU A 83 11.87 14.79 -18.15
C GLU A 83 10.79 15.28 -19.13
N ILE A 84 11.09 16.31 -19.90
CA ILE A 84 10.24 16.84 -20.99
C ILE A 84 11.09 16.99 -22.25
N ASN A 85 10.68 16.35 -23.35
CA ASN A 85 11.36 16.39 -24.65
C ASN A 85 12.85 15.97 -24.60
N GLY A 86 13.22 15.08 -23.69
CA GLY A 86 14.60 14.61 -23.50
C GLY A 86 15.46 15.53 -22.63
N GLU A 87 14.91 16.61 -22.10
CA GLU A 87 15.59 17.51 -21.15
C GLU A 87 15.15 17.20 -19.73
N LEU A 88 16.11 17.14 -18.81
CA LEU A 88 15.87 16.89 -17.39
C LEU A 88 15.67 18.23 -16.66
N LEU A 89 14.43 18.49 -16.23
CA LEU A 89 13.97 19.77 -15.71
C LEU A 89 13.72 19.74 -14.21
N VAL A 90 14.07 20.84 -13.55
CA VAL A 90 13.76 21.12 -12.15
C VAL A 90 13.08 22.48 -12.04
N ASP A 91 12.75 22.89 -10.81
CA ASP A 91 12.10 24.16 -10.48
C ASP A 91 12.71 25.36 -11.23
N GLY A 92 11.85 26.17 -11.83
CA GLY A 92 12.26 27.37 -12.55
C GLY A 92 12.88 28.43 -11.66
N GLY A 93 12.52 28.43 -10.37
CA GLY A 93 13.07 29.35 -9.38
C GLY A 93 14.57 29.24 -9.16
N VAL A 94 15.20 28.13 -9.61
CA VAL A 94 16.66 27.99 -9.59
C VAL A 94 17.35 29.05 -10.45
N VAL A 95 16.77 29.42 -11.61
CA VAL A 95 17.35 30.35 -12.57
C VAL A 95 16.54 31.65 -12.68
N ASN A 96 15.22 31.54 -12.75
CA ASN A 96 14.32 32.66 -12.93
C ASN A 96 13.02 32.48 -12.14
N ASN A 97 13.01 33.00 -10.92
CA ASN A 97 11.86 32.84 -10.00
C ASN A 97 10.82 34.00 -10.16
N TYR A 98 11.15 35.03 -10.94
CA TYR A 98 10.26 36.16 -11.16
C TYR A 98 10.34 36.61 -12.65
N PRO A 99 9.58 35.95 -13.56
CA PRO A 99 9.76 36.04 -15.01
C PRO A 99 8.98 37.19 -15.65
N ILE A 100 9.26 38.43 -15.29
CA ILE A 100 8.56 39.62 -15.82
C ILE A 100 8.85 39.85 -17.29
N ASP A 101 10.08 39.59 -17.74
CA ASP A 101 10.47 39.78 -19.14
C ASP A 101 9.67 38.84 -20.05
N GLU A 102 9.45 37.62 -19.61
CA GLU A 102 8.66 36.62 -20.34
C GLU A 102 7.19 37.03 -20.44
N VAL A 103 6.64 37.66 -19.40
CA VAL A 103 5.26 38.18 -19.40
C VAL A 103 5.15 39.38 -20.34
N ARG A 104 6.12 40.29 -20.36
CA ARG A 104 6.15 41.40 -21.33
C ARG A 104 6.26 40.88 -22.76
N ASN A 105 7.08 39.87 -23.01
CA ASN A 105 7.20 39.23 -24.32
C ASN A 105 5.91 38.54 -24.79
N LEU A 106 4.98 38.19 -23.89
CA LEU A 106 3.63 37.76 -24.23
C LEU A 106 2.70 38.89 -24.63
N GLY A 107 3.16 40.16 -24.58
CA GLY A 107 2.41 41.34 -24.96
C GLY A 107 1.69 42.04 -23.80
N ALA A 108 2.13 41.87 -22.57
CA ALA A 108 1.58 42.57 -21.43
C ALA A 108 2.09 44.01 -21.36
N ASP A 109 1.18 44.98 -21.40
CA ASP A 109 1.48 46.41 -21.23
C ASP A 109 1.74 46.75 -19.76
N ILE A 110 1.08 46.06 -18.84
CA ILE A 110 1.16 46.26 -17.39
C ILE A 110 1.44 44.92 -16.71
N VAL A 111 2.46 44.92 -15.87
CA VAL A 111 2.86 43.73 -15.10
C VAL A 111 2.52 43.91 -13.63
N ILE A 112 1.68 43.00 -13.10
CA ILE A 112 1.43 42.86 -11.67
C ILE A 112 2.27 41.69 -11.20
N GLY A 113 3.30 41.96 -10.42
CA GLY A 113 4.22 40.91 -9.92
C GLY A 113 3.98 40.60 -8.46
N VAL A 114 3.87 39.31 -8.14
CA VAL A 114 3.75 38.85 -6.76
C VAL A 114 5.04 38.13 -6.37
N ASP A 115 5.79 38.73 -5.46
CA ASP A 115 7.05 38.20 -4.96
C ASP A 115 6.84 37.38 -3.70
N VAL A 116 7.05 36.11 -3.82
CA VAL A 116 6.94 35.13 -2.72
C VAL A 116 8.30 34.55 -2.32
N GLN A 117 9.39 35.24 -2.66
CA GLN A 117 10.74 34.85 -2.25
C GLN A 117 11.05 35.38 -0.85
N ASP A 118 11.84 34.59 -0.10
CA ASP A 118 12.46 35.07 1.14
C ASP A 118 13.78 35.83 0.82
N ASP A 119 14.13 36.77 1.68
CA ASP A 119 15.49 37.30 1.72
C ASP A 119 16.51 36.22 2.08
N LEU A 120 17.80 36.49 1.83
CA LEU A 120 18.87 35.57 2.28
C LEU A 120 18.87 35.47 3.79
N TRP A 121 18.96 34.24 4.28
CA TRP A 121 19.04 33.93 5.71
C TRP A 121 20.43 34.21 6.27
N ASP A 122 20.47 34.68 7.49
CA ASP A 122 21.71 34.88 8.21
C ASP A 122 22.27 33.55 8.78
N LYS A 123 23.51 33.60 9.30
CA LYS A 123 24.20 32.43 9.89
C LYS A 123 23.39 31.77 11.00
N SER A 124 22.56 32.52 11.73
CA SER A 124 21.79 31.98 12.87
C SER A 124 20.64 31.08 12.41
N GLN A 125 20.16 31.29 11.19
CA GLN A 125 19.03 30.58 10.58
C GLN A 125 19.49 29.34 9.77
N LEU A 126 20.73 29.31 9.28
CA LEU A 126 21.32 28.25 8.46
C LEU A 126 21.78 27.05 9.29
N LYS A 127 20.87 26.44 10.06
CA LYS A 127 21.20 25.40 11.04
C LYS A 127 21.05 23.96 10.54
N ASN A 128 20.53 23.75 9.34
CA ASN A 128 20.32 22.39 8.78
C ASN A 128 20.55 22.35 7.27
N ALA A 129 20.80 21.15 6.75
CA ALA A 129 21.13 20.94 5.33
C ALA A 129 20.04 21.45 4.39
N THR A 130 18.76 21.30 4.73
CA THR A 130 17.64 21.78 3.90
C THR A 130 17.68 23.29 3.74
N LYS A 131 17.89 24.05 4.82
CA LYS A 131 18.00 25.51 4.76
C LYS A 131 19.22 25.96 3.95
N ILE A 132 20.35 25.28 4.12
CA ILE A 132 21.57 25.57 3.34
C ILE A 132 21.31 25.34 1.85
N LEU A 133 20.66 24.24 1.47
CA LEU A 133 20.32 23.94 0.08
C LEU A 133 19.35 24.97 -0.51
N VAL A 134 18.32 25.38 0.23
CA VAL A 134 17.39 26.44 -0.16
C VAL A 134 18.15 27.75 -0.37
N GLN A 135 19.03 28.14 0.57
CA GLN A 135 19.87 29.34 0.46
C GLN A 135 20.71 29.34 -0.81
N ILE A 136 21.44 28.24 -1.07
CA ILE A 136 22.28 28.10 -2.26
C ILE A 136 21.45 28.24 -3.53
N ASN A 137 20.26 27.61 -3.56
CA ASN A 137 19.34 27.69 -4.68
C ASN A 137 18.85 29.13 -4.95
N ASN A 138 18.64 29.92 -3.91
CA ASN A 138 18.09 31.27 -4.01
C ASN A 138 19.13 32.35 -4.22
N LEU A 139 20.43 32.10 -4.03
CA LEU A 139 21.48 33.15 -4.13
C LEU A 139 21.40 33.93 -5.42
N HIS A 140 21.37 33.28 -6.58
CA HIS A 140 21.35 33.92 -7.89
C HIS A 140 20.01 34.61 -8.19
N SER A 141 18.91 33.99 -7.78
CA SER A 141 17.55 34.52 -8.00
C SER A 141 17.31 35.81 -7.24
N ILE A 142 17.78 35.92 -6.00
CA ILE A 142 17.61 37.14 -5.17
C ILE A 142 18.46 38.31 -5.70
N GLU A 143 19.65 38.05 -6.22
CA GLU A 143 20.50 39.10 -6.78
C GLU A 143 19.85 39.77 -8.01
N ASN A 144 19.24 38.97 -8.89
CA ASN A 144 18.55 39.44 -10.09
C ASN A 144 17.22 40.14 -9.77
N MET A 145 16.66 39.93 -8.58
CA MET A 145 15.35 40.44 -8.22
C MET A 145 15.30 41.96 -8.11
N LYS A 146 16.40 42.61 -7.71
CA LYS A 146 16.45 44.08 -7.49
C LYS A 146 16.12 44.88 -8.75
N SER A 147 16.62 44.49 -9.92
CA SER A 147 16.30 45.14 -11.19
C SER A 147 14.85 44.86 -11.60
N LYS A 148 14.38 43.63 -11.44
CA LYS A 148 13.04 43.20 -11.84
C LYS A 148 11.92 43.90 -11.04
N ILE A 149 12.17 44.22 -9.76
CA ILE A 149 11.23 44.99 -8.93
C ILE A 149 11.01 46.38 -9.54
N LEU A 150 12.08 47.03 -10.03
CA LEU A 150 11.99 48.37 -10.66
C LEU A 150 11.21 48.35 -11.98
N ASP A 151 11.23 47.23 -12.69
CA ASP A 151 10.54 47.02 -13.96
C ASP A 151 9.09 46.48 -13.79
N THR A 152 8.64 46.32 -12.56
CA THR A 152 7.29 45.83 -12.21
C THR A 152 6.35 47.02 -11.94
N ASP A 153 5.23 47.15 -12.68
CA ASP A 153 4.31 48.29 -12.55
C ASP A 153 3.56 48.24 -11.19
N ILE A 154 3.10 47.06 -10.77
CA ILE A 154 2.49 46.88 -9.45
C ILE A 154 3.18 45.70 -8.75
N TYR A 155 3.98 46.01 -7.75
CA TYR A 155 4.71 45.05 -6.96
C TYR A 155 3.92 44.68 -5.69
N VAL A 156 3.72 43.36 -5.46
CA VAL A 156 3.03 42.81 -4.30
C VAL A 156 3.99 41.85 -3.57
N ASN A 157 4.29 42.13 -2.31
CA ASN A 157 5.19 41.30 -1.49
C ASN A 157 4.49 40.87 -0.20
N PRO A 158 3.99 39.65 -0.11
CA PRO A 158 3.41 39.07 1.10
C PRO A 158 4.45 38.87 2.22
N ASP A 159 4.09 39.19 3.45
CA ASP A 159 4.94 38.89 4.60
C ASP A 159 4.86 37.41 4.98
N ILE A 160 5.67 36.61 4.32
CA ILE A 160 5.73 35.15 4.48
C ILE A 160 7.02 34.64 5.12
N LYS A 161 7.83 35.51 5.74
CA LYS A 161 9.14 35.20 6.33
C LYS A 161 9.14 34.06 7.37
N ASN A 162 7.97 33.78 7.97
CA ASN A 162 7.81 32.70 8.94
C ASN A 162 7.43 31.33 8.33
N PHE A 163 7.30 31.26 7.01
CA PHE A 163 6.92 30.04 6.29
C PHE A 163 8.08 29.58 5.41
N GLY A 164 8.39 28.31 5.43
CA GLY A 164 9.40 27.73 4.53
C GLY A 164 8.76 26.93 3.39
N VAL A 165 9.58 26.51 2.43
CA VAL A 165 9.16 25.73 1.24
C VAL A 165 8.42 24.43 1.56
N ILE A 166 8.49 23.92 2.80
CA ILE A 166 7.81 22.71 3.26
C ILE A 166 6.62 23.00 4.19
N SER A 167 6.20 24.26 4.35
CA SER A 167 5.09 24.64 5.24
C SER A 167 3.71 24.36 4.61
N PHE A 168 3.51 23.18 4.05
CA PHE A 168 2.27 22.79 3.35
C PHE A 168 1.04 22.73 4.26
N ASP A 169 1.22 22.55 5.58
CA ASP A 169 0.16 22.57 6.58
C ASP A 169 -0.35 23.98 6.91
N LYS A 170 0.39 25.02 6.50
CA LYS A 170 0.12 26.44 6.77
C LYS A 170 -0.57 27.18 5.60
N GLY A 171 -1.05 26.47 4.59
CA GLY A 171 -1.59 27.05 3.36
C GLY A 171 -2.65 28.16 3.60
N LYS A 172 -3.55 28.00 4.57
CA LYS A 172 -4.56 29.02 4.91
C LYS A 172 -3.94 30.32 5.43
N GLU A 173 -2.89 30.23 6.23
CA GLU A 173 -2.19 31.38 6.79
C GLU A 173 -1.42 32.13 5.69
N ILE A 174 -0.76 31.37 4.79
CA ILE A 174 -0.03 31.93 3.65
C ILE A 174 -0.97 32.66 2.68
N ILE A 175 -2.14 32.07 2.35
CA ILE A 175 -3.16 32.71 1.49
C ILE A 175 -3.60 34.04 2.11
N ARG A 176 -3.88 34.07 3.42
CA ARG A 176 -4.28 35.30 4.10
C ARG A 176 -3.21 36.40 4.00
N LYS A 177 -1.92 36.02 4.12
CA LYS A 177 -0.81 36.97 3.94
C LYS A 177 -0.75 37.52 2.51
N GLY A 178 -1.05 36.69 1.52
CA GLY A 178 -1.20 37.12 0.12
C GLY A 178 -2.35 38.13 -0.07
N GLU A 179 -3.51 37.85 0.54
CA GLU A 179 -4.66 38.75 0.51
C GLU A 179 -4.33 40.10 1.19
N GLU A 180 -3.72 40.10 2.37
CA GLU A 180 -3.30 41.32 3.09
C GLU A 180 -2.37 42.19 2.21
N ALA A 181 -1.38 41.57 1.55
CA ALA A 181 -0.46 42.26 0.66
C ALA A 181 -1.17 42.82 -0.59
N ALA A 182 -2.07 42.06 -1.20
CA ALA A 182 -2.84 42.53 -2.36
C ALA A 182 -3.76 43.72 -2.02
N PHE A 183 -4.37 43.69 -0.83
CA PHE A 183 -5.18 44.83 -0.35
C PHE A 183 -4.36 46.11 -0.12
N SER A 184 -3.09 46.03 0.23
CA SER A 184 -2.22 47.20 0.40
C SER A 184 -2.00 47.97 -0.90
N VAL A 185 -2.11 47.32 -2.06
CA VAL A 185 -1.98 47.91 -3.39
C VAL A 185 -3.31 48.00 -4.16
N TYR A 186 -4.42 47.76 -3.47
CA TYR A 186 -5.76 47.68 -4.09
C TYR A 186 -6.15 48.90 -4.89
N GLU A 187 -5.90 50.14 -4.40
CA GLU A 187 -6.23 51.39 -5.12
C GLU A 187 -5.43 51.51 -6.43
N LYS A 188 -4.19 51.02 -6.47
CA LYS A 188 -3.40 50.98 -7.71
C LYS A 188 -4.00 50.02 -8.72
N ILE A 189 -4.40 48.81 -8.26
CA ILE A 189 -5.04 47.82 -9.13
C ILE A 189 -6.39 48.32 -9.62
N LYS A 190 -7.18 48.94 -8.76
CA LYS A 190 -8.49 49.52 -9.08
C LYS A 190 -8.39 50.65 -10.13
N ALA A 191 -7.32 51.45 -10.09
CA ALA A 191 -7.09 52.51 -11.04
C ALA A 191 -6.83 52.01 -12.49
N LEU A 192 -6.45 50.74 -12.65
CA LEU A 192 -6.30 50.06 -13.95
C LEU A 192 -7.64 49.59 -14.53
N ALA A 193 -8.70 49.55 -13.73
CA ALA A 193 -9.99 49.07 -14.18
C ALA A 193 -10.62 50.10 -15.13
N ASP A 194 -10.91 49.71 -16.37
CA ASP A 194 -11.73 50.48 -17.29
C ASP A 194 -13.22 50.22 -16.99
N PRO A 195 -13.96 51.23 -16.49
CA PRO A 195 -15.40 51.07 -16.18
C PRO A 195 -16.23 50.68 -17.39
N ASN A 196 -15.76 50.96 -18.61
CA ASN A 196 -16.44 50.67 -19.87
C ASN A 196 -16.02 49.34 -20.48
N SER A 197 -15.05 48.67 -19.90
CA SER A 197 -14.58 47.35 -20.36
C SER A 197 -15.57 46.24 -20.02
N ILE A 198 -16.26 45.70 -21.01
CA ILE A 198 -17.10 44.53 -20.88
C ILE A 198 -16.21 43.28 -21.05
N TYR A 199 -15.51 42.87 -19.98
CA TYR A 199 -14.78 41.61 -20.00
C TYR A 199 -15.78 40.45 -20.02
N LYS A 200 -15.91 39.82 -21.17
CA LYS A 200 -16.64 38.52 -21.28
C LYS A 200 -15.73 37.43 -20.81
N LYS A 201 -15.93 36.94 -19.56
CA LYS A 201 -15.26 35.73 -19.09
C LYS A 201 -15.43 34.64 -20.15
N PRO A 202 -14.32 34.03 -20.63
CA PRO A 202 -14.41 32.88 -21.51
C PRO A 202 -15.30 31.81 -20.85
N LYS A 203 -16.33 31.37 -21.53
CA LYS A 203 -17.17 30.25 -21.03
C LYS A 203 -16.37 28.98 -21.19
N LEU A 204 -15.71 28.56 -20.12
CA LEU A 204 -15.10 27.23 -20.06
C LEU A 204 -16.23 26.18 -20.16
N LYS A 205 -16.09 25.25 -21.08
CA LYS A 205 -16.94 24.07 -21.12
C LYS A 205 -16.59 23.24 -19.89
N ILE A 206 -17.51 23.16 -18.93
CA ILE A 206 -17.34 22.33 -17.75
C ILE A 206 -17.34 20.88 -18.21
N GLU A 207 -16.20 20.24 -18.27
CA GLU A 207 -16.08 18.81 -18.50
C GLU A 207 -16.50 18.07 -17.23
N HIS A 208 -17.41 17.11 -17.40
CA HIS A 208 -17.84 16.25 -16.28
C HIS A 208 -16.64 15.49 -15.72
N GLU A 209 -16.70 15.14 -14.44
CA GLU A 209 -15.66 14.27 -13.81
C GLU A 209 -15.67 12.84 -14.39
N ARG A 210 -16.68 12.50 -15.17
CA ARG A 210 -16.79 11.19 -15.84
C ARG A 210 -16.00 11.16 -17.13
N LEU A 211 -15.16 10.14 -17.23
CA LEU A 211 -14.37 9.84 -18.41
C LEU A 211 -15.02 8.70 -19.20
N ASN A 212 -14.92 8.80 -20.53
CA ASN A 212 -15.29 7.73 -21.46
C ASN A 212 -14.11 7.51 -22.41
N LEU A 213 -13.19 6.65 -22.02
CA LEU A 213 -11.96 6.38 -22.76
C LEU A 213 -12.19 5.22 -23.72
N ILE A 214 -11.96 5.43 -25.00
CA ILE A 214 -12.05 4.39 -26.03
C ILE A 214 -10.79 3.52 -26.03
N TYR A 215 -9.63 4.14 -25.85
CA TYR A 215 -8.34 3.47 -25.83
C TYR A 215 -7.53 3.90 -24.61
N VAL A 216 -6.68 2.97 -24.16
CA VAL A 216 -5.57 3.25 -23.26
C VAL A 216 -4.32 2.72 -23.95
N LYS A 217 -3.35 3.58 -24.17
CA LYS A 217 -2.07 3.24 -24.77
C LYS A 217 -0.93 3.61 -23.83
N SER A 218 0.08 2.77 -23.74
CA SER A 218 1.36 3.11 -23.13
C SER A 218 2.43 3.33 -24.21
N ASN A 219 3.49 4.04 -23.86
CA ASN A 219 4.73 3.96 -24.63
C ASN A 219 5.24 2.51 -24.64
N PRO A 220 6.07 2.10 -25.62
CA PRO A 220 6.65 0.76 -25.65
C PRO A 220 7.39 0.41 -24.35
N LEU A 221 7.04 -0.72 -23.75
CA LEU A 221 7.64 -1.21 -22.51
C LEU A 221 8.42 -2.51 -22.76
N ASN A 222 9.60 -2.62 -22.18
CA ASN A 222 10.46 -3.78 -22.34
C ASN A 222 10.08 -4.92 -21.39
N ARG A 223 9.68 -4.59 -20.15
CA ARG A 223 9.51 -5.54 -19.04
C ARG A 223 8.06 -5.76 -18.65
N PHE A 224 7.14 -4.95 -19.15
CA PHE A 224 5.73 -5.03 -18.82
C PHE A 224 4.87 -5.13 -20.08
N THR A 225 3.69 -5.77 -19.95
CA THR A 225 2.71 -5.91 -21.01
C THR A 225 1.58 -4.89 -20.84
N ASP A 226 0.84 -4.58 -21.91
CA ASP A 226 -0.35 -3.74 -21.86
C ASP A 226 -1.42 -4.33 -20.92
N ASP A 227 -1.59 -5.66 -20.92
CA ASP A 227 -2.51 -6.36 -20.03
C ASP A 227 -2.18 -6.12 -18.54
N TYR A 228 -0.88 -6.12 -18.20
CA TYR A 228 -0.43 -5.77 -16.85
C TYR A 228 -0.83 -4.35 -16.49
N ILE A 229 -0.60 -3.37 -17.38
CA ILE A 229 -0.93 -1.96 -17.14
C ILE A 229 -2.44 -1.79 -16.97
N LEU A 230 -3.24 -2.37 -17.88
CA LEU A 230 -4.70 -2.33 -17.80
C LEU A 230 -5.22 -2.95 -16.51
N GLY A 231 -4.65 -4.07 -16.08
CA GLY A 231 -4.99 -4.71 -14.80
C GLY A 231 -4.72 -3.81 -13.59
N LYS A 232 -3.62 -3.05 -13.61
CA LYS A 232 -3.31 -2.07 -12.54
C LYS A 232 -4.21 -0.84 -12.57
N LEU A 233 -4.62 -0.40 -13.75
CA LEU A 233 -5.59 0.71 -13.91
C LEU A 233 -6.97 0.37 -13.37
N LYS A 234 -7.34 -0.91 -13.31
CA LYS A 234 -8.60 -1.42 -12.76
C LYS A 234 -9.86 -0.94 -13.50
N PHE A 235 -9.74 -0.49 -14.75
CA PHE A 235 -10.85 -0.22 -15.65
C PHE A 235 -10.55 -0.73 -17.06
N LYS A 236 -11.58 -0.94 -17.85
CA LYS A 236 -11.46 -1.35 -19.25
C LYS A 236 -11.87 -0.20 -20.17
N PRO A 237 -11.19 -0.03 -21.33
CA PRO A 237 -11.64 0.90 -22.37
C PRO A 237 -13.11 0.67 -22.73
N GLY A 238 -13.83 1.75 -23.08
CA GLY A 238 -15.26 1.72 -23.41
C GLY A 238 -16.21 1.80 -22.21
N GLN A 239 -15.71 1.76 -20.99
CA GLN A 239 -16.50 1.95 -19.77
C GLN A 239 -16.51 3.43 -19.34
N ARG A 240 -17.63 3.90 -18.80
CA ARG A 240 -17.70 5.21 -18.15
C ARG A 240 -17.29 5.08 -16.69
N PHE A 241 -16.37 5.91 -16.24
CA PHE A 241 -15.90 5.93 -14.86
C PHE A 241 -15.53 7.34 -14.41
N ASP A 242 -15.46 7.54 -13.11
CA ASP A 242 -15.08 8.83 -12.53
C ASP A 242 -13.56 9.03 -12.58
N TYR A 243 -13.13 10.28 -12.61
CA TYR A 243 -11.70 10.65 -12.61
C TYR A 243 -10.95 10.05 -11.40
N SER A 244 -11.63 9.84 -10.28
CA SER A 244 -11.09 9.17 -9.10
C SER A 244 -10.65 7.73 -9.35
N VAL A 245 -11.34 7.01 -10.25
CA VAL A 245 -10.97 5.63 -10.65
C VAL A 245 -9.66 5.65 -11.42
N LEU A 246 -9.49 6.59 -12.36
CA LEU A 246 -8.22 6.79 -13.06
C LEU A 246 -7.08 7.05 -12.06
N GLN A 247 -7.28 8.00 -11.14
CA GLN A 247 -6.28 8.33 -10.13
C GLN A 247 -5.92 7.12 -9.26
N SER A 248 -6.93 6.33 -8.85
CA SER A 248 -6.69 5.09 -8.10
C SER A 248 -5.87 4.08 -8.89
N GLY A 249 -6.15 3.91 -10.18
CA GLY A 249 -5.39 3.05 -11.08
C GLY A 249 -3.94 3.51 -11.24
N ILE A 250 -3.74 4.78 -11.51
CA ILE A 250 -2.39 5.38 -11.60
C ILE A 250 -1.61 5.22 -10.28
N ASN A 251 -2.27 5.44 -9.14
CA ASN A 251 -1.66 5.19 -7.82
C ASN A 251 -1.29 3.71 -7.64
N THR A 252 -2.09 2.78 -8.17
CA THR A 252 -1.76 1.34 -8.13
C THR A 252 -0.52 1.01 -8.98
N ILE A 253 -0.40 1.61 -10.18
CA ILE A 253 0.81 1.49 -11.01
C ILE A 253 2.03 2.05 -10.25
N HIS A 254 1.91 3.21 -9.64
CA HIS A 254 2.98 3.83 -8.86
C HIS A 254 3.39 2.98 -7.65
N ALA A 255 2.42 2.46 -6.91
CA ALA A 255 2.66 1.63 -5.71
C ALA A 255 3.37 0.30 -6.05
N SER A 256 3.36 -0.12 -7.31
CA SER A 256 4.15 -1.28 -7.75
C SER A 256 5.66 -1.03 -7.73
N GLU A 257 6.10 0.24 -7.69
CA GLU A 257 7.51 0.67 -7.80
C GLU A 257 8.23 0.17 -9.07
N ASN A 258 7.45 -0.19 -10.09
CA ASN A 258 7.98 -0.66 -11.37
C ASN A 258 8.33 0.48 -12.31
N PHE A 259 7.89 1.69 -12.00
CA PHE A 259 8.09 2.88 -12.81
C PHE A 259 8.67 4.02 -11.98
N ASN A 260 9.70 4.66 -12.52
CA ASN A 260 10.31 5.83 -11.91
C ASN A 260 9.48 7.09 -12.13
N ALA A 261 8.95 7.26 -13.34
CA ALA A 261 8.06 8.36 -13.66
C ALA A 261 6.80 7.85 -14.34
N ILE A 262 5.69 8.49 -14.04
CA ILE A 262 4.37 8.22 -14.59
C ILE A 262 3.75 9.56 -14.95
N SER A 263 3.48 9.75 -16.23
CA SER A 263 2.67 10.86 -16.72
C SER A 263 1.62 10.35 -17.70
N TYR A 264 0.56 11.11 -17.89
CA TYR A 264 -0.50 10.75 -18.81
C TYR A 264 -1.13 11.97 -19.46
N SER A 265 -1.63 11.79 -20.67
CA SER A 265 -2.34 12.83 -21.41
C SER A 265 -3.59 12.26 -22.06
N PHE A 266 -4.50 13.15 -22.41
CA PHE A 266 -5.71 12.80 -23.13
C PHE A 266 -5.61 13.31 -24.55
N GLU A 267 -6.02 12.48 -25.50
CA GLU A 267 -6.16 12.84 -26.90
C GLU A 267 -7.58 12.56 -27.35
N LYS A 268 -8.14 13.49 -28.10
CA LYS A 268 -9.49 13.39 -28.63
C LYS A 268 -9.40 13.29 -30.14
N ASP A 269 -10.02 12.26 -30.68
CA ASP A 269 -10.21 12.06 -32.11
C ASP A 269 -11.72 11.96 -32.44
N ASP A 270 -12.05 11.70 -33.72
CA ASP A 270 -13.45 11.57 -34.18
C ASP A 270 -14.20 10.39 -33.52
N LYS A 271 -13.47 9.40 -32.97
CA LYS A 271 -14.04 8.21 -32.33
C LYS A 271 -14.28 8.41 -30.84
N GLY A 272 -13.60 9.38 -30.22
CA GLY A 272 -13.71 9.72 -28.81
C GLY A 272 -12.40 10.10 -28.13
N GLU A 273 -12.29 9.87 -26.83
CA GLU A 273 -11.11 10.24 -26.04
C GLU A 273 -10.27 9.02 -25.72
N SER A 274 -8.96 9.16 -25.85
CA SER A 274 -7.97 8.14 -25.50
C SER A 274 -7.04 8.63 -24.40
N LEU A 275 -6.56 7.69 -23.56
CA LEU A 275 -5.55 7.92 -22.53
C LEU A 275 -4.21 7.45 -23.04
N HIS A 276 -3.24 8.33 -23.04
CA HIS A 276 -1.85 8.03 -23.35
C HIS A 276 -1.02 8.07 -22.08
N LEU A 277 -0.46 6.94 -21.71
CA LEU A 277 0.44 6.78 -20.56
C LEU A 277 1.88 6.89 -21.04
N ASN A 278 2.67 7.68 -20.38
CA ASN A 278 4.12 7.71 -20.51
C ASN A 278 4.73 7.16 -19.22
N LEU A 279 5.31 5.96 -19.30
CA LEU A 279 5.81 5.18 -18.20
C LEU A 279 7.30 4.98 -18.35
N VAL A 280 8.10 5.49 -17.43
CA VAL A 280 9.55 5.28 -17.40
C VAL A 280 9.84 4.11 -16.47
N GLU A 281 10.27 2.99 -17.05
CA GLU A 281 10.55 1.77 -16.27
C GLU A 281 11.67 1.99 -15.26
N ASN A 282 11.47 1.53 -14.02
CA ASN A 282 12.48 1.59 -12.98
C ASN A 282 13.63 0.61 -13.28
N PRO A 283 14.88 1.05 -13.46
CA PRO A 283 16.00 0.17 -13.76
C PRO A 283 16.30 -0.83 -12.63
N THR A 284 15.94 -0.50 -11.40
CA THR A 284 16.13 -1.38 -10.25
C THR A 284 15.20 -2.59 -10.31
N LYS A 285 15.79 -3.77 -10.32
CA LYS A 285 15.05 -5.05 -10.32
C LYS A 285 15.04 -5.71 -8.95
N THR A 286 16.12 -5.56 -8.18
CA THR A 286 16.29 -6.26 -6.92
C THR A 286 16.11 -5.32 -5.74
N TYR A 287 15.36 -5.77 -4.77
CA TYR A 287 15.08 -5.04 -3.54
C TYR A 287 15.37 -5.91 -2.32
N LEU A 288 16.01 -5.31 -1.33
CA LEU A 288 16.27 -5.90 -0.03
C LEU A 288 15.35 -5.25 1.02
N LYS A 289 14.73 -6.08 1.86
CA LYS A 289 14.02 -5.64 3.06
C LYS A 289 14.58 -6.38 4.25
N LEU A 290 14.82 -5.67 5.31
CA LEU A 290 15.25 -6.21 6.59
C LEU A 290 14.18 -5.89 7.63
N GLY A 291 13.97 -6.81 8.56
CA GLY A 291 13.03 -6.62 9.65
C GLY A 291 13.42 -7.44 10.87
N LEU A 292 12.84 -7.07 11.99
CA LEU A 292 12.88 -7.85 13.23
C LEU A 292 11.51 -8.41 13.47
N HIS A 293 11.46 -9.62 13.98
CA HIS A 293 10.22 -10.29 14.31
C HIS A 293 10.34 -10.99 15.66
N TYR A 294 9.30 -10.85 16.46
CA TYR A 294 9.10 -11.63 17.67
C TYR A 294 7.62 -11.93 17.84
N ASP A 295 7.30 -13.17 18.14
CA ASP A 295 6.02 -13.59 18.68
C ASP A 295 6.20 -14.77 19.64
N ASP A 296 5.15 -15.09 20.42
CA ASP A 296 5.25 -16.14 21.43
C ASP A 296 5.26 -17.56 20.87
N LEU A 297 4.87 -17.76 19.61
CA LEU A 297 4.92 -19.07 18.96
C LEU A 297 6.29 -19.33 18.31
N PHE A 298 6.75 -18.41 17.48
CA PHE A 298 7.98 -18.57 16.70
C PHE A 298 9.22 -18.00 17.34
N LYS A 299 9.05 -17.24 18.45
CA LYS A 299 10.13 -16.57 19.18
C LYS A 299 10.81 -15.48 18.33
N SER A 300 12.11 -15.26 18.57
CA SER A 300 12.85 -14.19 17.90
C SER A 300 13.32 -14.60 16.51
N GLY A 301 13.36 -13.62 15.59
CA GLY A 301 13.87 -13.83 14.26
C GLY A 301 14.27 -12.52 13.57
N VAL A 302 15.29 -12.61 12.73
CA VAL A 302 15.67 -11.57 11.77
C VAL A 302 15.09 -11.95 10.42
N LEU A 303 14.31 -11.03 9.85
CA LEU A 303 13.73 -11.19 8.53
C LEU A 303 14.63 -10.60 7.47
N VAL A 304 14.88 -11.38 6.43
CA VAL A 304 15.57 -10.95 5.21
C VAL A 304 14.66 -11.27 4.04
N ASN A 305 14.17 -10.24 3.35
CA ASN A 305 13.43 -10.42 2.10
C ASN A 305 14.30 -9.96 0.94
N ILE A 306 14.40 -10.80 -0.06
CA ILE A 306 14.98 -10.48 -1.37
C ILE A 306 13.87 -10.60 -2.39
N THR A 307 13.55 -9.49 -3.06
CA THR A 307 12.54 -9.46 -4.14
C THR A 307 13.24 -9.08 -5.43
N ASN A 308 13.07 -9.87 -6.48
CA ASN A 308 13.55 -9.59 -7.83
C ASN A 308 12.37 -9.52 -8.80
N LYS A 309 12.36 -8.50 -9.63
CA LYS A 309 11.30 -8.21 -10.61
C LYS A 309 11.79 -8.48 -12.01
N ASN A 310 10.96 -9.06 -12.85
CA ASN A 310 11.28 -9.42 -14.24
C ASN A 310 12.52 -10.31 -14.32
N THR A 311 12.45 -11.44 -13.58
CA THR A 311 13.56 -12.40 -13.46
C THR A 311 13.67 -13.27 -14.68
N PHE A 312 12.58 -13.90 -15.11
CA PHE A 312 12.52 -14.85 -16.24
C PHE A 312 11.58 -14.36 -17.34
N PHE A 313 10.45 -13.79 -17.00
CA PHE A 313 9.40 -13.34 -17.92
C PHE A 313 9.02 -11.88 -17.68
N LYS A 314 8.26 -11.30 -18.61
CA LYS A 314 7.61 -10.01 -18.39
C LYS A 314 6.60 -10.14 -17.25
N ASN A 315 6.44 -9.07 -16.48
CA ASN A 315 5.48 -8.95 -15.35
C ASN A 315 5.74 -9.92 -14.20
N ASP A 316 6.85 -10.67 -14.17
CA ASP A 316 7.10 -11.59 -13.08
C ASP A 316 7.72 -10.92 -11.85
N LEU A 317 7.54 -11.57 -10.72
CA LEU A 317 8.12 -11.22 -9.44
C LEU A 317 8.53 -12.52 -8.74
N ALA A 318 9.81 -12.60 -8.37
CA ALA A 318 10.34 -13.63 -7.49
C ALA A 318 10.68 -13.00 -6.14
N SER A 319 10.21 -13.58 -5.05
CA SER A 319 10.47 -13.10 -3.70
C SER A 319 10.81 -14.25 -2.78
N ILE A 320 11.83 -14.08 -1.96
CA ILE A 320 12.15 -15.01 -0.89
C ILE A 320 12.22 -14.26 0.44
N ASP A 321 11.45 -14.72 1.40
CA ASP A 321 11.48 -14.31 2.79
C ASP A 321 12.23 -15.38 3.59
N LEU A 322 13.26 -14.99 4.32
CA LEU A 322 13.99 -15.86 5.23
C LEU A 322 13.86 -15.30 6.64
N VAL A 323 13.42 -16.13 7.57
CA VAL A 323 13.39 -15.82 9.00
C VAL A 323 14.46 -16.66 9.69
N LEU A 324 15.51 -15.97 10.13
CA LEU A 324 16.67 -16.56 10.81
C LEU A 324 16.56 -16.25 12.30
N GLY A 325 16.50 -17.28 13.13
CA GLY A 325 16.34 -17.13 14.58
C GLY A 325 16.03 -18.46 15.27
N ASP A 326 15.28 -18.41 16.34
CA ASP A 326 14.95 -19.60 17.15
C ASP A 326 14.23 -20.69 16.34
N ASN A 327 13.37 -20.28 15.40
CA ASN A 327 12.66 -21.18 14.52
C ASN A 327 12.84 -20.74 13.07
N PHE A 328 13.59 -21.50 12.30
CA PHE A 328 13.85 -21.18 10.89
C PHE A 328 12.58 -21.31 10.06
N ARG A 329 12.31 -20.30 9.24
CA ARG A 329 11.19 -20.30 8.30
C ARG A 329 11.63 -19.69 6.97
N TYR A 330 11.01 -20.13 5.89
CA TYR A 330 11.13 -19.43 4.63
C TYR A 330 9.78 -19.38 3.91
N ASN A 331 9.62 -18.36 3.05
CA ASN A 331 8.53 -18.26 2.09
C ASN A 331 9.09 -17.79 0.75
N LEU A 332 8.99 -18.63 -0.27
CA LEU A 332 9.38 -18.34 -1.65
C LEU A 332 8.12 -18.16 -2.48
N ASP A 333 7.98 -17.02 -3.10
CA ASP A 333 6.88 -16.69 -4.00
C ASP A 333 7.43 -16.35 -5.39
N TYR A 334 6.85 -16.96 -6.40
CA TYR A 334 7.02 -16.59 -7.79
C TYR A 334 5.66 -16.33 -8.41
N TYR A 335 5.49 -15.18 -9.04
CA TYR A 335 4.21 -14.74 -9.56
C TYR A 335 4.37 -14.01 -10.88
N ILE A 336 3.55 -14.38 -11.89
CA ILE A 336 3.44 -13.68 -13.18
C ILE A 336 2.09 -12.99 -13.21
N ASP A 337 2.09 -11.65 -13.20
CA ASP A 337 0.87 -10.83 -13.19
C ASP A 337 0.44 -10.48 -14.62
N ASN A 338 -0.60 -11.12 -15.10
CA ASN A 338 -1.18 -10.87 -16.41
C ASN A 338 -2.44 -9.97 -16.37
N GLY A 339 -2.58 -9.18 -15.29
CA GLY A 339 -3.66 -8.21 -15.14
C GLY A 339 -5.04 -8.87 -15.07
N PHE A 340 -5.90 -8.61 -16.07
CA PHE A 340 -7.24 -9.20 -16.14
C PHE A 340 -7.27 -10.64 -16.66
N ASN A 341 -6.13 -11.14 -17.18
CA ASN A 341 -6.00 -12.51 -17.67
C ASN A 341 -5.57 -13.45 -16.56
N PHE A 342 -5.45 -14.75 -16.87
CA PHE A 342 -4.95 -15.72 -15.90
C PHE A 342 -3.49 -15.42 -15.57
N SER A 343 -3.23 -15.26 -14.30
CA SER A 343 -1.92 -15.08 -13.69
C SER A 343 -1.47 -16.41 -13.09
N PHE A 344 -0.18 -16.69 -13.16
CA PHE A 344 0.42 -17.91 -12.62
C PHE A 344 1.12 -17.61 -11.31
N GLY A 345 0.96 -18.47 -10.31
CA GLY A 345 1.65 -18.39 -9.04
C GLY A 345 2.29 -19.72 -8.66
N PHE A 346 3.48 -19.63 -8.08
CA PHE A 346 4.17 -20.72 -7.41
C PHE A 346 4.61 -20.24 -6.03
N ASN A 347 4.31 -21.00 -5.00
CA ASN A 347 4.70 -20.69 -3.63
C ASN A 347 5.29 -21.93 -2.96
N SER A 348 6.38 -21.75 -2.22
CA SER A 348 6.92 -22.79 -1.33
C SER A 348 7.25 -22.17 0.01
N GLN A 349 6.71 -22.71 1.08
CA GLN A 349 6.91 -22.21 2.43
C GLN A 349 7.27 -23.33 3.40
N LEU A 350 8.18 -23.02 4.32
CA LEU A 350 8.54 -23.87 5.44
C LEU A 350 8.21 -23.15 6.73
N ASN A 351 7.42 -23.79 7.58
CA ASN A 351 7.15 -23.35 8.95
C ASN A 351 7.58 -24.42 9.92
N GLN A 352 8.35 -24.04 10.92
CA GLN A 352 8.69 -24.94 12.02
C GLN A 352 8.60 -24.21 13.36
N PHE A 353 8.21 -24.93 14.39
CA PHE A 353 8.24 -24.46 15.77
C PHE A 353 8.30 -25.64 16.75
N ASN A 354 8.80 -25.37 17.95
CA ASN A 354 8.73 -26.25 19.10
C ASN A 354 7.83 -25.59 20.15
N LYS A 355 6.84 -26.34 20.66
CA LYS A 355 5.90 -25.79 21.65
C LYS A 355 5.47 -26.87 22.65
N ASN A 356 5.43 -26.46 23.93
CA ASN A 356 4.77 -27.25 24.97
C ASN A 356 3.26 -27.02 24.89
N ILE A 357 2.49 -28.06 24.67
CA ILE A 357 1.04 -28.04 24.54
C ILE A 357 0.46 -28.65 25.80
N SER A 358 -0.49 -27.97 26.46
CA SER A 358 -1.18 -28.51 27.64
C SER A 358 -2.17 -29.62 27.25
N GLN A 359 -2.37 -30.58 28.12
CA GLN A 359 -3.07 -31.84 27.87
C GLN A 359 -4.57 -31.76 27.51
N ASN A 360 -5.16 -30.57 27.46
CA ASN A 360 -6.58 -30.40 27.12
C ASN A 360 -6.92 -30.60 25.63
N ILE A 361 -5.94 -31.02 24.80
CA ILE A 361 -6.19 -31.46 23.41
C ILE A 361 -6.61 -32.94 23.48
N THR A 362 -7.88 -33.18 23.74
CA THR A 362 -8.49 -34.48 24.02
C THR A 362 -8.58 -35.45 22.85
N GLU A 363 -8.03 -35.17 21.69
CA GLU A 363 -8.13 -36.01 20.48
C GLU A 363 -6.82 -36.65 19.99
N PHE A 364 -5.66 -36.27 20.56
CA PHE A 364 -4.47 -37.11 20.36
C PHE A 364 -4.61 -38.30 21.26
N THR A 365 -5.03 -39.45 20.72
CA THR A 365 -5.13 -40.75 21.40
C THR A 365 -3.75 -41.28 21.84
N ILE A 366 -3.07 -40.53 22.69
CA ILE A 366 -1.86 -40.97 23.37
C ILE A 366 -2.26 -41.17 24.84
N ASN A 367 -2.19 -42.40 25.32
CA ASN A 367 -2.46 -42.74 26.72
C ASN A 367 -1.43 -42.03 27.62
N THR A 368 -1.80 -40.86 28.16
CA THR A 368 -0.89 -39.93 28.86
C THR A 368 -1.10 -39.95 30.37
N ASN A 369 -1.23 -41.11 30.98
CA ASN A 369 -1.38 -41.20 32.42
C ASN A 369 -0.24 -40.45 33.14
N GLY A 370 -0.55 -39.27 33.70
CA GLY A 370 0.36 -38.48 34.52
C GLY A 370 1.20 -37.39 33.81
N ILE A 371 1.01 -37.11 32.52
CA ILE A 371 1.73 -36.06 31.77
C ILE A 371 0.87 -34.80 31.66
N ASN A 372 1.32 -33.69 32.23
CA ASN A 372 0.58 -32.39 32.21
C ASN A 372 0.82 -31.53 30.96
N ALA A 373 1.86 -31.80 30.20
CA ALA A 373 2.19 -31.08 28.96
C ALA A 373 3.02 -31.97 28.03
N ILE A 374 2.79 -31.85 26.74
CA ILE A 374 3.51 -32.53 25.67
C ILE A 374 4.31 -31.51 24.89
N ASN A 375 5.60 -31.75 24.72
CA ASN A 375 6.42 -30.96 23.81
C ASN A 375 6.22 -31.48 22.39
N VAL A 376 5.89 -30.61 21.46
CA VAL A 376 5.66 -30.96 20.05
C VAL A 376 6.62 -30.16 19.16
N ASP A 377 7.36 -30.90 18.35
CA ASP A 377 8.13 -30.40 17.23
C ASP A 377 7.25 -30.49 15.98
N PHE A 378 6.98 -29.33 15.38
CA PHE A 378 6.14 -29.19 14.20
C PHE A 378 6.93 -28.64 13.02
N LEU A 379 6.86 -29.34 11.89
CA LEU A 379 7.42 -28.90 10.62
C LEU A 379 6.38 -29.08 9.51
N ASP A 380 6.08 -28.01 8.80
CA ASP A 380 5.17 -27.95 7.64
C ASP A 380 5.90 -27.33 6.46
N LEU A 381 6.21 -28.16 5.45
CA LEU A 381 6.70 -27.73 4.16
C LEU A 381 5.56 -27.84 3.15
N THR A 382 5.11 -26.70 2.67
CA THR A 382 3.99 -26.61 1.72
C THR A 382 4.45 -25.98 0.42
N THR A 383 4.20 -26.65 -0.72
CA THR A 383 4.50 -26.15 -2.06
C THR A 383 3.23 -26.14 -2.90
N LYS A 384 2.94 -25.03 -3.57
CA LYS A 384 1.73 -24.77 -4.36
C LYS A 384 2.07 -24.27 -5.76
N ALA A 385 1.30 -24.72 -6.73
CA ALA A 385 1.28 -24.13 -8.07
C ALA A 385 -0.18 -23.85 -8.45
N TYR A 386 -0.46 -22.64 -8.92
CA TYR A 386 -1.84 -22.21 -9.14
C TYR A 386 -1.99 -21.20 -10.27
N LEU A 387 -3.19 -21.16 -10.81
CA LEU A 387 -3.67 -20.11 -11.69
C LEU A 387 -4.71 -19.28 -10.96
N GLN A 388 -4.65 -17.97 -11.14
CA GLN A 388 -5.66 -17.07 -10.57
C GLN A 388 -6.06 -15.97 -11.56
N LYS A 389 -7.24 -15.43 -11.35
CA LYS A 389 -7.80 -14.33 -12.15
C LYS A 389 -8.46 -13.29 -11.26
N GLY A 390 -8.17 -12.02 -11.55
CA GLY A 390 -8.94 -10.90 -11.01
C GLY A 390 -10.28 -10.77 -11.74
N LEU A 391 -11.40 -10.89 -11.03
CA LEU A 391 -12.75 -10.78 -11.62
C LEU A 391 -13.28 -9.35 -11.62
N ALA A 392 -12.88 -8.55 -10.65
CA ALA A 392 -13.20 -7.12 -10.53
C ALA A 392 -12.08 -6.45 -9.72
N GLN A 393 -12.24 -5.15 -9.44
CA GLN A 393 -11.16 -4.35 -8.81
C GLN A 393 -10.59 -4.93 -7.51
N SER A 394 -11.34 -5.80 -6.80
CA SER A 394 -10.97 -6.30 -5.48
C SER A 394 -11.15 -7.82 -5.31
N PHE A 395 -11.62 -8.52 -6.36
CA PHE A 395 -11.92 -9.96 -6.30
C PHE A 395 -10.86 -10.77 -7.02
N VAL A 396 -10.38 -11.83 -6.38
CA VAL A 396 -9.46 -12.81 -6.96
C VAL A 396 -10.02 -14.20 -6.74
N VAL A 397 -10.02 -15.00 -7.81
CA VAL A 397 -10.36 -16.43 -7.77
C VAL A 397 -9.21 -17.21 -8.36
N GLY A 398 -8.83 -18.30 -7.72
CA GLY A 398 -7.76 -19.16 -8.20
C GLY A 398 -7.98 -20.61 -7.84
N ALA A 399 -7.27 -21.48 -8.55
CA ALA A 399 -7.25 -22.91 -8.28
C ALA A 399 -5.86 -23.47 -8.60
N GLY A 400 -5.50 -24.56 -7.92
CA GLY A 400 -4.17 -25.12 -8.09
C GLY A 400 -4.01 -26.48 -7.41
N VAL A 401 -2.75 -26.89 -7.32
CA VAL A 401 -2.32 -28.11 -6.64
C VAL A 401 -1.36 -27.78 -5.52
N GLU A 402 -1.39 -28.57 -4.45
CA GLU A 402 -0.52 -28.43 -3.30
C GLU A 402 0.14 -29.77 -2.98
N LEU A 403 1.43 -29.72 -2.72
CA LEU A 403 2.19 -30.76 -2.05
C LEU A 403 2.55 -30.25 -0.65
N LYS A 404 2.09 -30.96 0.39
CA LYS A 404 2.37 -30.67 1.79
C LYS A 404 3.13 -31.81 2.42
N TYR A 405 4.28 -31.53 3.02
CA TYR A 405 5.00 -32.46 3.86
C TYR A 405 4.87 -32.02 5.31
N LEU A 406 4.29 -32.89 6.16
CA LEU A 406 4.19 -32.69 7.59
C LEU A 406 5.15 -33.63 8.31
N HIS A 407 5.88 -33.11 9.29
CA HIS A 407 6.63 -33.87 10.24
C HIS A 407 6.31 -33.34 11.64
N ILE A 408 5.59 -34.18 12.41
CA ILE A 408 5.19 -33.90 13.78
C ILE A 408 5.82 -34.96 14.67
N SER A 409 6.61 -34.55 15.64
CA SER A 409 7.26 -35.44 16.59
C SER A 409 7.15 -34.89 18.01
N SER A 410 7.36 -35.74 18.98
CA SER A 410 7.36 -35.34 20.38
C SER A 410 8.54 -35.95 21.14
N PRO A 411 9.48 -35.11 21.64
CA PRO A 411 10.54 -35.58 22.53
C PRO A 411 10.02 -36.18 23.84
N THR A 412 8.83 -35.79 24.27
CA THR A 412 8.19 -36.33 25.49
C THR A 412 7.94 -37.85 25.41
N PHE A 413 7.79 -38.39 24.20
CA PHE A 413 7.56 -39.82 23.96
C PHE A 413 8.73 -40.53 23.29
N SER A 414 9.95 -40.27 23.76
CA SER A 414 11.17 -40.90 23.21
C SER A 414 11.34 -40.66 21.70
N ASN A 415 11.09 -39.41 21.24
CA ASN A 415 11.14 -38.99 19.83
C ASN A 415 10.16 -39.77 18.93
N ALA A 416 8.99 -40.17 19.44
CA ALA A 416 7.97 -40.77 18.60
C ALA A 416 7.54 -39.84 17.47
N ASN A 417 7.65 -40.32 16.23
CA ASN A 417 7.04 -39.66 15.07
C ASN A 417 5.52 -39.84 15.16
N ILE A 418 4.82 -38.70 15.34
CA ILE A 418 3.35 -38.68 15.39
C ILE A 418 2.80 -38.66 13.95
N ASP A 419 3.40 -37.87 13.07
CA ASP A 419 3.17 -37.93 11.62
C ASP A 419 4.48 -37.62 10.86
N LYS A 420 4.67 -38.32 9.74
CA LYS A 420 5.77 -38.07 8.80
C LYS A 420 5.29 -38.40 7.40
N SER A 421 4.50 -37.53 6.81
CA SER A 421 3.75 -37.81 5.60
C SER A 421 3.79 -36.67 4.59
N SER A 422 3.72 -37.03 3.31
CA SER A 422 3.45 -36.13 2.23
C SER A 422 1.99 -36.25 1.78
N TYR A 423 1.32 -35.13 1.59
CA TYR A 423 -0.08 -35.04 1.18
C TYR A 423 -0.18 -34.28 -0.13
N TRP A 424 -0.91 -34.85 -1.08
CA TRP A 424 -1.27 -34.17 -2.32
C TRP A 424 -2.70 -33.70 -2.28
N SER A 425 -2.94 -32.46 -2.65
CA SER A 425 -4.28 -31.89 -2.69
C SER A 425 -4.48 -30.98 -3.89
N ALA A 426 -5.74 -30.87 -4.33
CA ALA A 426 -6.20 -29.79 -5.20
C ALA A 426 -6.89 -28.75 -4.33
N PHE A 427 -6.73 -27.46 -4.69
CA PHE A 427 -7.37 -26.40 -3.95
C PHE A 427 -7.98 -25.34 -4.86
N GLY A 428 -9.01 -24.66 -4.34
CA GLY A 428 -9.57 -23.45 -4.90
C GLY A 428 -9.61 -22.36 -3.84
N HIS A 429 -9.39 -21.12 -4.23
CA HIS A 429 -9.49 -19.99 -3.31
C HIS A 429 -10.25 -18.82 -3.93
N PHE A 430 -10.92 -18.09 -3.06
CA PHE A 430 -11.56 -16.81 -3.34
C PHE A 430 -11.07 -15.78 -2.34
N LYS A 431 -10.73 -14.58 -2.82
CA LYS A 431 -10.33 -13.47 -1.96
C LYS A 431 -10.95 -12.16 -2.42
N TYR A 432 -11.48 -11.42 -1.48
CA TYR A 432 -11.86 -10.02 -1.63
C TYR A 432 -11.21 -9.18 -0.54
N ASP A 433 -10.57 -8.07 -0.92
CA ASP A 433 -9.88 -7.20 0.02
C ASP A 433 -10.09 -5.74 -0.38
N SER A 434 -10.75 -4.99 0.47
CA SER A 434 -11.00 -3.55 0.34
C SER A 434 -10.62 -2.76 1.59
N PHE A 435 -9.80 -3.34 2.47
CA PHE A 435 -9.31 -2.61 3.63
C PHE A 435 -8.46 -1.40 3.22
N ASP A 436 -8.66 -0.30 3.94
CA ASP A 436 -7.89 0.93 3.76
C ASP A 436 -6.45 0.83 4.27
N LYS A 437 -6.20 -0.04 5.26
CA LYS A 437 -4.89 -0.32 5.85
C LYS A 437 -4.74 -1.82 6.10
N LYS A 438 -3.53 -2.35 5.93
CA LYS A 438 -3.21 -3.76 6.26
C LYS A 438 -3.22 -4.00 7.77
N ILE A 439 -2.74 -3.01 8.54
CA ILE A 439 -2.64 -3.04 10.01
C ILE A 439 -3.60 -1.97 10.53
N PHE A 440 -4.36 -2.30 11.57
CA PHE A 440 -5.40 -1.44 12.14
C PHE A 440 -6.34 -0.85 11.08
N PRO A 441 -7.06 -1.70 10.28
CA PRO A 441 -7.97 -1.22 9.26
C PRO A 441 -9.12 -0.44 9.90
N THR A 442 -9.45 0.72 9.30
CA THR A 442 -10.54 1.56 9.81
C THR A 442 -11.83 1.38 9.01
N ARG A 443 -11.75 0.92 7.77
CA ARG A 443 -12.91 0.69 6.89
C ARG A 443 -12.60 -0.36 5.82
N GLY A 444 -13.65 -0.98 5.33
CA GLY A 444 -13.58 -1.95 4.26
C GLY A 444 -14.01 -3.34 4.68
N TRP A 445 -13.80 -4.28 3.77
CA TRP A 445 -14.17 -5.67 3.88
C TRP A 445 -13.00 -6.55 3.49
N TYR A 446 -12.87 -7.67 4.16
CA TYR A 446 -11.95 -8.73 3.80
C TYR A 446 -12.71 -10.05 3.85
N LEU A 447 -12.67 -10.80 2.77
CA LEU A 447 -13.32 -12.10 2.63
C LEU A 447 -12.34 -13.08 2.03
N THR A 448 -12.24 -14.27 2.59
CA THR A 448 -11.57 -15.41 1.96
C THR A 448 -12.44 -16.63 2.07
N ALA A 449 -12.41 -17.46 1.04
CA ALA A 449 -12.99 -18.80 1.06
C ALA A 449 -12.00 -19.74 0.38
N ASP A 450 -11.67 -20.83 1.07
CA ASP A 450 -10.73 -21.82 0.60
C ASP A 450 -11.41 -23.19 0.60
N PHE A 451 -11.28 -23.91 -0.49
CA PHE A 451 -11.63 -25.32 -0.63
C PHE A 451 -10.35 -26.10 -0.89
N GLN A 452 -10.12 -27.16 -0.15
CA GLN A 452 -8.94 -28.02 -0.30
C GLN A 452 -9.34 -29.49 -0.24
N SER A 453 -9.01 -30.24 -1.28
CA SER A 453 -9.31 -31.66 -1.39
C SER A 453 -8.03 -32.46 -1.35
N TYR A 454 -7.80 -33.19 -0.25
CA TYR A 454 -6.68 -34.09 -0.07
C TYR A 454 -6.98 -35.42 -0.76
N ILE A 455 -6.13 -35.79 -1.72
CA ILE A 455 -6.38 -36.91 -2.64
C ILE A 455 -5.48 -38.10 -2.29
N PHE A 456 -4.27 -37.86 -1.77
CA PHE A 456 -3.27 -38.89 -1.53
C PHE A 456 -2.41 -38.54 -0.31
N SER A 457 -1.97 -39.58 0.43
CA SER A 457 -0.96 -39.49 1.48
C SER A 457 0.07 -40.60 1.34
N SER A 458 1.36 -40.27 1.54
CA SER A 458 2.46 -41.24 1.39
C SER A 458 2.53 -42.30 2.50
N ASN A 459 1.98 -42.03 3.68
CA ASN A 459 2.18 -42.84 4.87
C ASN A 459 1.00 -43.78 5.18
N HIS A 460 -0.10 -43.72 4.44
CA HIS A 460 -1.33 -44.46 4.75
C HIS A 460 -1.58 -45.67 3.83
N ASN A 461 -0.61 -46.11 3.01
CA ASN A 461 -0.58 -47.37 2.25
C ASN A 461 -1.97 -47.96 1.92
N ASN A 462 -2.67 -47.49 0.94
CA ASN A 462 -4.01 -47.89 0.50
C ASN A 462 -5.16 -47.69 1.51
N ASN A 463 -4.89 -47.25 2.73
CA ASN A 463 -5.92 -46.95 3.75
C ASN A 463 -6.27 -45.45 3.81
N PHE A 464 -5.61 -44.59 3.00
CA PHE A 464 -5.95 -43.19 2.94
C PHE A 464 -7.34 -42.99 2.31
N LYS A 465 -8.23 -42.34 3.04
CA LYS A 465 -9.54 -41.95 2.54
C LYS A 465 -9.49 -40.48 2.15
N PRO A 466 -9.68 -40.12 0.86
CA PRO A 466 -9.75 -38.72 0.45
C PRO A 466 -10.78 -37.97 1.26
N PHE A 467 -10.43 -36.75 1.65
CA PHE A 467 -11.30 -35.80 2.36
C PHE A 467 -11.09 -34.39 1.87
N SER A 468 -12.04 -33.52 2.10
CA SER A 468 -11.96 -32.12 1.75
C SER A 468 -12.17 -31.24 2.96
N ILE A 469 -11.60 -30.04 2.92
CA ILE A 469 -11.77 -29.01 3.95
C ILE A 469 -12.23 -27.72 3.29
N VAL A 470 -13.27 -27.12 3.85
CA VAL A 470 -13.73 -25.77 3.49
C VAL A 470 -13.43 -24.84 4.63
N LYS A 471 -12.92 -23.67 4.29
CA LYS A 471 -12.66 -22.56 5.23
C LYS A 471 -13.25 -21.28 4.68
N ALA A 472 -13.85 -20.47 5.53
CA ALA A 472 -14.33 -19.14 5.19
C ALA A 472 -13.95 -18.16 6.28
N ASN A 473 -13.44 -17.00 5.89
CA ASN A 473 -13.18 -15.88 6.78
C ASN A 473 -13.85 -14.62 6.25
N PHE A 474 -14.44 -13.87 7.13
CA PHE A 474 -15.11 -12.60 6.87
C PHE A 474 -14.66 -11.57 7.88
N GLU A 475 -14.23 -10.41 7.40
CA GLU A 475 -13.90 -9.28 8.28
C GLU A 475 -14.51 -7.99 7.73
N LYS A 476 -14.99 -7.14 8.62
CA LYS A 476 -15.49 -5.81 8.30
C LYS A 476 -14.97 -4.79 9.28
N ALA A 477 -14.31 -3.75 8.78
CA ALA A 477 -13.95 -2.57 9.56
C ALA A 477 -14.92 -1.43 9.28
N VAL A 478 -15.39 -0.79 10.35
CA VAL A 478 -16.32 0.34 10.31
C VAL A 478 -15.71 1.50 11.09
N LYS A 479 -15.51 2.62 10.43
CA LYS A 479 -15.02 3.85 11.05
C LYS A 479 -16.15 4.51 11.82
N LEU A 480 -16.05 4.56 13.14
CA LEU A 480 -17.02 5.24 14.01
C LEU A 480 -16.70 6.73 14.16
N SER A 481 -15.41 7.08 14.21
CA SER A 481 -14.92 8.45 14.22
C SER A 481 -13.53 8.53 13.58
N ASN A 482 -12.92 9.71 13.57
CA ASN A 482 -11.54 9.85 13.04
C ASN A 482 -10.49 9.09 13.86
N LYS A 483 -10.82 8.72 15.10
CA LYS A 483 -9.92 8.03 16.03
C LYS A 483 -10.41 6.65 16.47
N VAL A 484 -11.63 6.25 16.08
CA VAL A 484 -12.25 5.02 16.57
C VAL A 484 -12.76 4.19 15.40
N ALA A 485 -12.36 2.94 15.37
CA ALA A 485 -12.84 1.94 14.42
C ALA A 485 -13.35 0.69 15.14
N LEU A 486 -14.36 0.06 14.60
CA LEU A 486 -14.89 -1.22 15.07
C LEU A 486 -14.68 -2.27 13.98
N LYS A 487 -14.02 -3.37 14.33
CA LYS A 487 -13.80 -4.51 13.43
C LYS A 487 -14.60 -5.71 13.88
N PHE A 488 -15.37 -6.28 12.98
CA PHE A 488 -16.07 -7.55 13.14
C PHE A 488 -15.36 -8.63 12.34
N GLN A 489 -15.33 -9.85 12.88
CA GLN A 489 -14.72 -11.01 12.24
C GLN A 489 -15.64 -12.22 12.40
N GLY A 490 -15.77 -12.99 11.35
CA GLY A 490 -16.40 -14.32 11.35
C GLY A 490 -15.46 -15.31 10.67
N ASP A 491 -15.29 -16.48 11.22
CA ASP A 491 -14.37 -17.50 10.73
C ASP A 491 -15.00 -18.88 10.96
N ALA A 492 -15.01 -19.71 9.94
CA ALA A 492 -15.60 -21.05 10.01
C ALA A 492 -14.79 -22.06 9.19
N GLY A 493 -14.83 -23.31 9.61
CA GLY A 493 -14.20 -24.39 8.89
C GLY A 493 -14.85 -25.72 9.18
N LEU A 494 -14.93 -26.54 8.14
CA LEU A 494 -15.52 -27.88 8.24
C LEU A 494 -14.89 -28.85 7.23
N PRO A 495 -14.83 -30.16 7.56
CA PRO A 495 -14.52 -31.20 6.61
C PRO A 495 -15.76 -31.55 5.77
N ILE A 496 -15.53 -32.01 4.54
CA ILE A 496 -16.56 -32.54 3.64
C ILE A 496 -16.14 -33.94 3.20
N GLY A 497 -17.07 -34.89 3.23
CA GLY A 497 -16.83 -36.27 2.88
C GLY A 497 -16.38 -37.12 4.05
N ASN A 498 -15.28 -37.85 3.92
CA ASN A 498 -14.74 -38.68 4.98
C ASN A 498 -14.21 -37.88 6.17
N GLU A 499 -14.15 -38.48 7.34
CA GLU A 499 -13.43 -37.89 8.46
C GLU A 499 -11.95 -37.70 8.08
N GLY A 500 -11.48 -36.44 8.21
CA GLY A 500 -10.09 -36.09 7.94
C GLY A 500 -9.14 -36.73 8.97
N ILE A 501 -7.86 -36.61 8.67
CA ILE A 501 -6.80 -36.99 9.61
C ILE A 501 -6.77 -35.94 10.72
N SER A 502 -6.61 -36.31 11.97
CA SER A 502 -6.64 -35.43 13.16
C SER A 502 -5.66 -34.24 13.06
N PHE A 503 -4.55 -34.38 12.33
CA PHE A 503 -3.57 -33.32 12.13
C PHE A 503 -4.07 -32.15 11.25
N PHE A 504 -5.20 -32.34 10.58
CA PHE A 504 -5.90 -31.29 9.81
C PHE A 504 -7.10 -30.72 10.56
N ASN A 505 -7.33 -31.10 11.79
CA ASN A 505 -8.34 -30.51 12.64
C ASN A 505 -8.02 -29.00 12.86
N PHE A 506 -9.07 -28.24 13.08
CA PHE A 506 -8.92 -26.83 13.45
C PHE A 506 -8.50 -26.73 14.90
N VAL A 507 -7.50 -25.90 15.17
CA VAL A 507 -6.96 -25.71 16.51
C VAL A 507 -6.98 -24.23 16.85
N LEU A 508 -7.67 -23.88 17.92
CA LEU A 508 -7.82 -22.50 18.39
C LEU A 508 -6.95 -22.26 19.63
N GLY A 509 -6.45 -21.04 19.75
CA GLY A 509 -5.71 -20.54 20.91
C GLY A 509 -4.55 -19.64 20.54
N GLY A 510 -4.06 -18.86 21.51
CA GLY A 510 -2.96 -17.91 21.32
C GLY A 510 -3.32 -16.67 20.55
N TYR A 511 -2.34 -15.79 20.42
CA TYR A 511 -2.43 -14.58 19.64
C TYR A 511 -1.04 -14.22 19.07
N GLY A 512 -1.03 -13.44 18.01
CA GLY A 512 0.18 -12.83 17.54
C GLY A 512 1.01 -13.73 16.60
N PHE A 513 0.38 -14.58 15.81
CA PHE A 513 1.05 -15.42 14.81
C PHE A 513 0.28 -15.45 13.49
N ASN A 514 0.97 -15.74 12.40
CA ASN A 514 0.33 -16.02 11.11
C ASN A 514 -0.45 -17.34 11.14
N ASN A 515 -1.55 -17.38 10.40
CA ASN A 515 -2.29 -18.62 10.23
C ASN A 515 -1.40 -19.69 9.56
N ILE A 516 -1.14 -20.76 10.26
CA ILE A 516 -0.40 -21.92 9.78
C ILE A 516 -1.33 -23.09 9.79
N ASN A 517 -1.40 -23.84 8.67
CA ASN A 517 -2.29 -24.95 8.55
C ASN A 517 -3.73 -24.56 8.96
N ASN A 518 -4.32 -25.22 9.96
CA ASN A 518 -5.64 -24.91 10.49
C ASN A 518 -5.58 -24.27 11.89
N PHE A 519 -4.45 -23.68 12.27
CA PHE A 519 -4.30 -22.99 13.55
C PHE A 519 -4.89 -21.57 13.47
N LYS A 520 -5.72 -21.22 14.44
CA LYS A 520 -6.47 -19.96 14.49
C LYS A 520 -6.26 -19.23 15.81
N PRO A 521 -5.96 -17.92 15.79
CA PRO A 521 -5.86 -17.13 17.02
C PRO A 521 -7.20 -17.13 17.78
N PHE A 522 -7.11 -17.27 19.11
CA PHE A 522 -8.28 -17.17 20.00
C PHE A 522 -7.85 -16.67 21.38
N TYR A 523 -8.42 -15.57 21.81
CA TYR A 523 -8.08 -14.94 23.09
C TYR A 523 -8.53 -15.78 24.29
N GLY A 524 -7.80 -15.67 25.39
CA GLY A 524 -8.14 -16.33 26.66
C GLY A 524 -7.69 -17.77 26.78
N TYR A 525 -7.02 -18.29 25.76
CA TYR A 525 -6.50 -19.66 25.73
C TYR A 525 -5.06 -19.67 25.24
N ASP A 526 -4.26 -20.63 25.73
CA ASP A 526 -2.89 -20.83 25.25
C ASP A 526 -2.87 -21.31 23.79
N PHE A 527 -1.72 -21.30 23.17
CA PHE A 527 -1.54 -21.84 21.83
C PHE A 527 -2.01 -23.29 21.75
N LEU A 528 -2.73 -23.60 20.67
CA LEU A 528 -3.14 -24.96 20.32
C LEU A 528 -3.96 -25.67 21.43
N SER A 529 -4.79 -24.93 22.16
CA SER A 529 -5.50 -25.45 23.34
C SER A 529 -6.83 -26.14 23.04
N ILE A 530 -7.52 -25.73 21.96
CA ILE A 530 -8.87 -26.20 21.64
C ILE A 530 -8.87 -26.77 20.23
N ALA A 531 -9.18 -28.04 20.04
CA ALA A 531 -9.17 -28.70 18.75
C ALA A 531 -10.50 -29.39 18.44
N ALA A 532 -10.93 -29.31 17.18
CA ALA A 532 -12.05 -30.05 16.63
C ALA A 532 -11.97 -30.11 15.10
N ASN A 533 -12.73 -31.02 14.47
CA ASN A 533 -12.75 -31.10 13.00
C ASN A 533 -13.58 -29.99 12.35
N SER A 534 -14.47 -29.33 13.10
CA SER A 534 -15.27 -28.21 12.61
C SER A 534 -15.42 -27.12 13.68
N TYR A 535 -15.51 -25.87 13.24
CA TYR A 535 -15.65 -24.73 14.14
C TYR A 535 -16.36 -23.56 13.45
N ILE A 536 -16.95 -22.72 14.29
CA ILE A 536 -17.36 -21.35 13.96
C ILE A 536 -16.86 -20.40 15.04
N LYS A 537 -16.29 -19.28 14.63
CA LYS A 537 -15.78 -18.23 15.51
C LYS A 537 -16.29 -16.88 15.06
N VAL A 538 -16.71 -16.05 16.01
CA VAL A 538 -17.00 -14.64 15.79
C VAL A 538 -16.14 -13.81 16.73
N ALA A 539 -15.69 -12.65 16.27
CA ALA A 539 -14.92 -11.74 17.10
C ALA A 539 -15.26 -10.28 16.78
N SER A 540 -15.04 -9.42 17.75
CA SER A 540 -15.14 -7.97 17.59
C SER A 540 -13.96 -7.30 18.27
N THR A 541 -13.42 -6.25 17.61
CA THR A 541 -12.34 -5.44 18.17
C THR A 541 -12.69 -3.96 18.02
N LEU A 542 -12.76 -3.24 19.12
CA LEU A 542 -12.81 -1.79 19.17
C LEU A 542 -11.38 -1.27 19.21
N ASP A 543 -10.98 -0.49 18.22
CA ASP A 543 -9.67 0.13 18.11
C ASP A 543 -9.78 1.65 18.27
N ILE A 544 -8.94 2.23 19.13
CA ILE A 544 -8.92 3.66 19.47
C ILE A 544 -7.51 4.20 19.23
N GLU A 545 -7.32 4.98 18.16
CA GLU A 545 -6.09 5.75 17.94
C GLU A 545 -6.10 7.00 18.84
N PHE A 546 -5.73 6.85 20.11
CA PHE A 546 -5.77 7.94 21.09
C PHE A 546 -4.69 8.99 20.86
N TYR A 547 -3.55 8.59 20.30
CA TYR A 547 -2.47 9.45 19.81
C TYR A 547 -1.98 8.92 18.47
N LYS A 548 -1.39 9.78 17.64
CA LYS A 548 -0.92 9.41 16.27
C LYS A 548 -0.09 8.13 16.31
N LYS A 549 -0.56 7.08 15.58
CA LYS A 549 0.06 5.74 15.50
C LYS A 549 0.04 4.93 16.81
N ASN A 550 -0.68 5.38 17.82
CA ASN A 550 -0.81 4.68 19.09
C ASN A 550 -2.26 4.23 19.27
N HIS A 551 -2.44 2.94 19.45
CA HIS A 551 -3.73 2.28 19.46
C HIS A 551 -3.99 1.61 20.81
N PHE A 552 -5.19 1.76 21.30
CA PHE A 552 -5.69 0.99 22.42
C PHE A 552 -6.87 0.16 21.93
N ASN A 553 -6.86 -1.15 22.15
CA ASN A 553 -7.89 -2.02 21.63
C ASN A 553 -8.51 -2.94 22.68
N PHE A 554 -9.82 -3.14 22.53
CA PHE A 554 -10.62 -4.09 23.28
C PHE A 554 -11.15 -5.13 22.32
N SER A 555 -10.97 -6.40 22.63
CA SER A 555 -11.40 -7.49 21.77
C SER A 555 -12.22 -8.50 22.57
N ALA A 556 -13.22 -9.07 21.91
CA ALA A 556 -13.95 -10.22 22.39
C ALA A 556 -14.07 -11.24 21.27
N ASN A 557 -13.94 -12.52 21.58
CA ASN A 557 -14.19 -13.59 20.65
C ASN A 557 -15.02 -14.71 21.29
N PHE A 558 -15.80 -15.39 20.45
CA PHE A 558 -16.69 -16.47 20.82
C PHE A 558 -16.59 -17.58 19.80
N ALA A 559 -16.65 -18.83 20.24
CA ALA A 559 -16.56 -19.96 19.33
C ALA A 559 -17.37 -21.17 19.79
N ASN A 560 -17.87 -21.91 18.80
CA ASN A 560 -18.34 -23.26 18.94
C ASN A 560 -17.43 -24.19 18.11
N LEU A 561 -16.97 -25.26 18.73
CA LEU A 561 -16.17 -26.30 18.12
C LEU A 561 -16.77 -27.64 18.49
N ASP A 562 -16.91 -28.51 17.52
CA ASP A 562 -17.35 -29.89 17.76
C ASP A 562 -16.97 -30.79 16.58
N LYS A 563 -17.18 -32.10 16.77
CA LYS A 563 -17.16 -33.05 15.67
C LYS A 563 -18.47 -32.89 14.89
N ASN A 564 -18.35 -32.59 13.60
CA ASN A 564 -19.51 -32.39 12.70
C ASN A 564 -20.50 -31.28 13.15
N LEU A 565 -19.98 -30.19 13.69
CA LEU A 565 -20.75 -29.08 14.25
C LEU A 565 -21.92 -28.60 13.35
N PHE A 566 -21.74 -28.60 12.02
CA PHE A 566 -22.72 -28.12 11.06
C PHE A 566 -23.78 -29.17 10.65
N GLN A 567 -23.70 -30.38 11.17
CA GLN A 567 -24.73 -31.41 10.99
C GLN A 567 -25.86 -31.31 12.03
N SER A 568 -25.67 -30.51 13.07
CA SER A 568 -26.64 -30.18 14.13
C SER A 568 -26.95 -28.68 14.13
N ILE A 569 -27.83 -28.23 15.05
CA ILE A 569 -28.10 -26.80 15.27
C ILE A 569 -27.06 -26.16 16.22
N ASP A 570 -26.11 -26.93 16.69
CA ASP A 570 -25.13 -26.47 17.72
C ASP A 570 -24.23 -25.34 17.26
N TRP A 571 -24.05 -25.16 15.94
CA TRP A 571 -23.27 -24.04 15.40
C TRP A 571 -23.90 -22.66 15.67
N ILE A 572 -25.23 -22.56 15.92
CA ILE A 572 -25.95 -21.33 16.32
C ILE A 572 -26.33 -21.33 17.81
N SER A 573 -25.90 -22.32 18.56
CA SER A 573 -26.11 -22.36 20.03
C SER A 573 -25.29 -21.26 20.73
N LEU A 574 -25.54 -21.07 22.04
CA LEU A 574 -24.67 -20.21 22.87
C LEU A 574 -23.22 -20.69 22.75
N PRO A 575 -22.26 -19.75 22.63
CA PRO A 575 -20.85 -20.10 22.48
C PRO A 575 -20.35 -20.95 23.65
N LYS A 576 -19.68 -22.06 23.34
CA LYS A 576 -19.03 -22.93 24.34
C LYS A 576 -17.72 -22.31 24.85
N TYR A 577 -17.08 -21.47 24.04
CA TYR A 577 -15.81 -20.83 24.35
C TYR A 577 -15.92 -19.33 24.17
N SER A 578 -15.43 -18.58 25.14
CA SER A 578 -15.36 -17.13 25.07
C SER A 578 -13.96 -16.64 25.45
N GLY A 579 -13.57 -15.48 24.96
CA GLY A 579 -12.29 -14.89 25.28
C GLY A 579 -12.30 -13.39 25.07
N TYR A 580 -11.63 -12.69 25.95
CA TYR A 580 -11.56 -11.23 25.96
C TYR A 580 -10.10 -10.81 25.95
N ALA A 581 -9.83 -9.64 25.40
CA ALA A 581 -8.48 -9.08 25.43
C ALA A 581 -8.51 -7.56 25.49
N ILE A 582 -7.51 -7.01 26.14
CA ILE A 582 -7.18 -5.59 26.17
C ILE A 582 -5.74 -5.45 25.67
N GLY A 583 -5.48 -4.47 24.81
CA GLY A 583 -4.16 -4.35 24.22
C GLY A 583 -3.76 -2.93 23.87
N TYR A 584 -2.46 -2.76 23.74
CA TYR A 584 -1.82 -1.58 23.20
C TYR A 584 -1.09 -1.96 21.91
N GLY A 585 -1.19 -1.12 20.89
CA GLY A 585 -0.51 -1.25 19.62
C GLY A 585 0.17 0.05 19.20
N LEU A 586 1.38 -0.07 18.64
CA LEU A 586 2.16 1.05 18.11
C LEU A 586 2.57 0.76 16.67
N GLU A 587 2.19 1.63 15.73
CA GLU A 587 2.66 1.55 14.34
C GLU A 587 4.09 2.10 14.23
N THR A 588 5.05 1.27 13.85
CA THR A 588 6.44 1.66 13.66
C THR A 588 6.94 1.35 12.24
N VAL A 589 8.11 1.86 11.90
CA VAL A 589 8.76 1.58 10.59
C VAL A 589 9.24 0.13 10.46
N ILE A 590 9.45 -0.56 11.58
CA ILE A 590 9.84 -1.98 11.62
C ILE A 590 8.62 -2.93 11.72
N GLY A 591 7.41 -2.39 11.66
CA GLY A 591 6.14 -3.09 11.84
C GLY A 591 5.42 -2.71 13.13
N PRO A 592 4.25 -3.29 13.39
CA PRO A 592 3.51 -3.04 14.62
C PRO A 592 4.24 -3.63 15.83
N ILE A 593 4.14 -2.95 16.97
CA ILE A 593 4.49 -3.49 18.27
C ILE A 593 3.18 -3.63 19.04
N GLU A 594 2.85 -4.83 19.47
CA GLU A 594 1.61 -5.07 20.20
C GLU A 594 1.87 -5.80 21.52
N VAL A 595 1.16 -5.36 22.55
CA VAL A 595 1.07 -6.04 23.85
C VAL A 595 -0.40 -6.24 24.13
N LYS A 596 -0.82 -7.48 24.43
CA LYS A 596 -2.21 -7.80 24.75
C LYS A 596 -2.26 -8.70 25.97
N TYR A 597 -3.16 -8.38 26.87
CA TYR A 597 -3.58 -9.28 27.95
C TYR A 597 -4.93 -9.89 27.59
N SER A 598 -5.05 -11.19 27.65
CA SER A 598 -6.28 -11.91 27.33
C SER A 598 -6.68 -12.88 28.43
N TRP A 599 -7.98 -13.08 28.59
CA TRP A 599 -8.57 -13.98 29.58
C TRP A 599 -9.86 -14.61 29.06
N SER A 600 -10.28 -15.69 29.66
CA SER A 600 -11.57 -16.35 29.43
C SER A 600 -12.23 -16.65 30.76
N PRO A 601 -13.57 -16.49 30.89
CA PRO A 601 -14.30 -16.94 32.07
C PRO A 601 -14.24 -18.47 32.28
N GLU A 602 -14.08 -19.22 31.18
CA GLU A 602 -14.01 -20.68 31.20
C GLU A 602 -12.60 -21.19 31.56
N ASN A 603 -11.61 -20.32 31.60
CA ASN A 603 -10.21 -20.66 31.91
C ASN A 603 -9.71 -19.82 33.08
N SER A 604 -9.16 -20.48 34.12
CA SER A 604 -8.62 -19.77 35.30
C SER A 604 -7.34 -18.99 35.07
N ARG A 605 -6.73 -19.07 33.86
CA ARG A 605 -5.48 -18.43 33.52
C ARG A 605 -5.68 -17.28 32.52
N GLY A 606 -4.99 -16.15 32.78
CA GLY A 606 -4.82 -15.09 31.80
C GLY A 606 -3.49 -15.22 31.07
N TYR A 607 -3.40 -14.65 29.87
CA TYR A 607 -2.22 -14.74 29.01
C TYR A 607 -1.82 -13.35 28.53
N THR A 608 -0.53 -13.06 28.62
CA THR A 608 0.06 -11.84 28.04
C THR A 608 0.77 -12.20 26.76
N TRP A 609 0.42 -11.52 25.68
CA TRP A 609 0.98 -11.70 24.35
C TRP A 609 1.81 -10.50 23.97
N PHE A 610 2.98 -10.74 23.42
CA PHE A 610 3.86 -9.70 22.89
C PHE A 610 4.26 -10.03 21.45
N SER A 611 4.14 -9.06 20.57
CA SER A 611 4.60 -9.21 19.19
C SER A 611 5.25 -7.93 18.67
N VAL A 612 6.26 -8.10 17.84
CA VAL A 612 7.00 -7.02 17.16
C VAL A 612 7.22 -7.41 15.71
N GLY A 613 7.02 -6.46 14.82
CA GLY A 613 7.38 -6.60 13.42
C GLY A 613 6.21 -7.01 12.53
N PHE A 614 6.53 -7.14 11.25
CA PHE A 614 5.55 -7.59 10.26
C PHE A 614 5.39 -9.11 10.31
N TRP A 615 4.19 -9.56 10.05
CA TRP A 615 3.86 -10.98 9.89
C TRP A 615 4.23 -11.43 8.47
N PHE A 616 5.00 -12.50 8.36
CA PHE A 616 5.46 -13.09 7.09
C PHE A 616 5.01 -14.52 6.95
#